data_aa0c1d8234e90dae97523513f20dec3c
#
_entry.id   aa0c1d8234e90dae97523513f20dec3c
#
_cell.length_a   1.000
_cell.length_b   1.000
_cell.length_c   1.000
_cell.angle_alpha   90.00
_cell.angle_beta   90.00
_cell.angle_gamma   90.00
#
_symmetry.space_group_name_H-M   'P 1'
#
loop_
_entity.id
_entity.type
_entity.pdbx_description
1 polymer ?
#
loop_
_entity_poly.entity_id
_entity_poly.type
_entity_poly.pdbx_seq_one_letter_code
_entity_poly.pdbx_strand_id
1 'polypeptide(L)'
;QDGVERITSLTTFADLGALPHDVSTTATPPDIAPLDRCVSAASSPEHVRRMAPLMQRFDLRFDPDCIGWAHGAPNGVGSMRAWMRLADGREPDVMSVLMTLDSLPPTTFALGMPGWAPTIELTTHVRARPAPGWLVVQHRTRNVAGGMFEEDCEVWDSAGRLVGQARQLAMLPRH
;
A
#
# COMPACT_ATOMS: atom_id res chain seq x y z
N GLN A 1 -15.04 25.61 -2.46
CA GLN A 1 -15.66 24.31 -2.82
C GLN A 1 -16.86 24.62 -3.69
N ASP A 2 -16.95 23.97 -4.84
CA ASP A 2 -17.93 24.26 -5.91
C ASP A 2 -19.25 23.45 -5.76
N GLY A 3 -19.43 22.72 -4.65
CA GLY A 3 -20.62 21.89 -4.39
C GLY A 3 -20.70 20.61 -5.24
N VAL A 4 -19.65 20.29 -6.00
CA VAL A 4 -19.63 19.08 -6.84
C VAL A 4 -19.17 17.90 -5.98
N GLU A 5 -19.99 16.83 -5.93
CA GLU A 5 -19.59 15.57 -5.30
C GLU A 5 -18.46 14.94 -6.11
N ARG A 6 -17.35 14.63 -5.44
CA ARG A 6 -16.15 14.01 -6.04
C ARG A 6 -15.82 12.67 -5.45
N ILE A 7 -16.22 12.44 -4.20
CA ILE A 7 -15.98 11.19 -3.46
C ILE A 7 -17.20 10.92 -2.61
N THR A 8 -17.70 9.69 -2.67
CA THR A 8 -18.73 9.17 -1.77
C THR A 8 -18.17 7.96 -1.05
N SER A 9 -18.41 7.84 0.27
CA SER A 9 -18.00 6.68 1.03
C SER A 9 -19.16 6.10 1.83
N LEU A 10 -19.19 4.76 1.93
CA LEU A 10 -20.04 4.01 2.84
C LEU A 10 -19.11 3.32 3.84
N THR A 11 -19.29 3.60 5.15
CA THR A 11 -18.39 3.10 6.18
C THR A 11 -19.16 2.37 7.28
N THR A 12 -18.71 1.18 7.65
CA THR A 12 -19.17 0.44 8.81
C THR A 12 -18.13 0.54 9.91
N PHE A 13 -18.55 0.93 11.11
CA PHE A 13 -17.71 1.04 12.28
C PHE A 13 -17.96 -0.11 13.26
N ALA A 14 -16.90 -0.58 13.89
CA ALA A 14 -16.96 -1.53 14.99
C ALA A 14 -15.92 -1.17 16.06
N ASP A 15 -16.20 -1.50 17.32
CA ASP A 15 -15.18 -1.43 18.36
C ASP A 15 -14.29 -2.67 18.30
N LEU A 16 -13.14 -2.54 17.65
CA LEU A 16 -12.16 -3.62 17.55
C LEU A 16 -11.61 -4.05 18.93
N GLY A 17 -11.73 -3.22 19.96
CA GLY A 17 -11.33 -3.58 21.31
C GLY A 17 -12.33 -4.50 22.01
N ALA A 18 -13.58 -4.51 21.56
CA ALA A 18 -14.65 -5.37 22.09
C ALA A 18 -14.80 -6.67 21.30
N LEU A 19 -14.12 -6.81 20.15
CA LEU A 19 -14.15 -8.02 19.33
C LEU A 19 -13.06 -9.00 19.76
N PRO A 20 -13.18 -10.30 19.44
CA PRO A 20 -12.10 -11.26 19.61
C PRO A 20 -10.82 -10.78 18.93
N HIS A 21 -9.69 -10.90 19.62
CA HIS A 21 -8.39 -10.41 19.12
C HIS A 21 -7.67 -11.41 18.21
N ASP A 22 -8.24 -12.60 18.03
CA ASP A 22 -7.64 -13.66 17.23
C ASP A 22 -7.73 -13.32 15.74
N VAL A 23 -6.59 -13.40 15.07
CA VAL A 23 -6.51 -13.33 13.61
C VAL A 23 -6.22 -14.74 13.09
N SER A 24 -7.20 -15.31 12.40
CA SER A 24 -7.05 -16.58 11.69
C SER A 24 -7.07 -16.33 10.20
N THR A 25 -6.04 -16.78 9.48
CA THR A 25 -5.94 -16.59 8.04
C THR A 25 -5.26 -17.80 7.39
N THR A 26 -5.66 -18.10 6.16
CA THR A 26 -4.95 -19.02 5.27
C THR A 26 -3.97 -18.30 4.35
N ALA A 27 -3.94 -16.96 4.39
CA ALA A 27 -2.96 -16.16 3.67
C ALA A 27 -1.58 -16.30 4.32
N THR A 28 -0.54 -16.16 3.52
CA THR A 28 0.85 -16.20 3.96
C THR A 28 1.45 -14.80 3.84
N PRO A 29 2.16 -14.30 4.86
CA PRO A 29 2.89 -13.04 4.73
C PRO A 29 3.76 -13.05 3.47
N PRO A 30 3.89 -11.91 2.77
CA PRO A 30 4.72 -11.84 1.59
C PRO A 30 6.17 -12.13 1.95
N ASP A 31 6.85 -12.86 1.06
CA ASP A 31 8.30 -13.00 1.14
C ASP A 31 8.92 -11.65 0.77
N ILE A 32 9.53 -11.00 1.75
CA ILE A 32 10.14 -9.67 1.64
C ILE A 32 11.56 -9.70 2.20
N ALA A 33 12.48 -9.02 1.55
CA ALA A 33 13.84 -8.89 2.05
C ALA A 33 13.87 -8.32 3.48
N PRO A 34 14.85 -8.71 4.31
CA PRO A 34 15.08 -8.09 5.62
C PRO A 34 15.17 -6.57 5.53
N LEU A 35 14.68 -5.88 6.56
CA LEU A 35 14.55 -4.42 6.59
C LEU A 35 15.86 -3.68 6.24
N ASP A 36 17.00 -4.19 6.68
CA ASP A 36 18.35 -3.63 6.45
C ASP A 36 18.82 -3.76 4.99
N ARG A 37 18.20 -4.64 4.20
CA ARG A 37 18.45 -4.82 2.76
C ARG A 37 17.48 -4.04 1.88
N CYS A 38 16.40 -3.55 2.45
CA CYS A 38 15.38 -2.82 1.71
C CYS A 38 15.83 -1.39 1.39
N VAL A 39 15.35 -0.88 0.25
CA VAL A 39 15.72 0.45 -0.27
C VAL A 39 14.79 1.51 0.32
N SER A 40 15.38 2.50 0.99
CA SER A 40 14.60 3.60 1.58
C SER A 40 13.98 4.49 0.50
N ALA A 41 12.68 4.77 0.61
CA ALA A 41 12.01 5.76 -0.22
C ALA A 41 12.63 7.16 -0.09
N ALA A 42 13.25 7.48 1.04
CA ALA A 42 13.92 8.76 1.26
C ALA A 42 15.15 8.95 0.36
N SER A 43 15.74 7.85 -0.15
CA SER A 43 16.82 7.89 -1.12
C SER A 43 16.38 8.10 -2.56
N SER A 44 15.08 8.14 -2.83
CA SER A 44 14.53 8.41 -4.17
C SER A 44 14.97 9.78 -4.68
N PRO A 45 15.16 9.93 -6.00
CA PRO A 45 15.43 11.24 -6.61
C PRO A 45 14.41 12.29 -6.21
N GLU A 46 14.85 13.54 -6.11
CA GLU A 46 14.00 14.64 -5.61
C GLU A 46 12.71 14.84 -6.43
N HIS A 47 12.77 14.64 -7.75
CA HIS A 47 11.59 14.76 -8.60
C HIS A 47 10.53 13.70 -8.25
N VAL A 48 10.93 12.45 -7.90
CA VAL A 48 10.03 11.39 -7.45
C VAL A 48 9.39 11.76 -6.12
N ARG A 49 10.17 12.25 -5.16
CA ARG A 49 9.67 12.68 -3.85
C ARG A 49 8.67 13.83 -3.95
N ARG A 50 8.86 14.74 -4.90
CA ARG A 50 7.91 15.85 -5.16
C ARG A 50 6.59 15.39 -5.77
N MET A 51 6.60 14.33 -6.56
CA MET A 51 5.39 13.77 -7.18
C MET A 51 4.47 13.09 -6.15
N ALA A 52 5.02 12.57 -5.06
CA ALA A 52 4.27 11.84 -4.04
C ALA A 52 4.57 12.36 -2.62
N PRO A 53 4.10 13.57 -2.25
CA PRO A 53 4.38 14.15 -0.93
C PRO A 53 3.88 13.29 0.25
N LEU A 54 2.85 12.47 0.03
CA LEU A 54 2.32 11.53 1.03
C LEU A 54 3.39 10.55 1.48
N MET A 55 4.29 10.10 0.60
CA MET A 55 5.37 9.18 0.94
C MET A 55 6.32 9.73 2.01
N GLN A 56 6.40 11.06 2.16
CA GLN A 56 7.22 11.69 3.22
C GLN A 56 6.61 11.55 4.63
N ARG A 57 5.35 11.12 4.72
CA ARG A 57 4.69 10.82 6.00
C ARG A 57 5.03 9.44 6.53
N PHE A 58 5.73 8.63 5.74
CA PHE A 58 6.10 7.27 6.06
C PHE A 58 7.60 7.05 5.92
N ASP A 59 8.17 6.21 6.79
CA ASP A 59 9.45 5.55 6.53
C ASP A 59 9.13 4.27 5.75
N LEU A 60 9.29 4.33 4.43
CA LEU A 60 9.06 3.23 3.50
C LEU A 60 10.39 2.62 3.10
N ARG A 61 10.46 1.29 3.17
CA ARG A 61 11.62 0.49 2.78
C ARG A 61 11.18 -0.56 1.76
N PHE A 62 11.40 -0.28 0.49
CA PHE A 62 11.00 -1.15 -0.61
C PHE A 62 11.86 -2.38 -0.72
N ASP A 63 11.24 -3.51 -0.99
CA ASP A 63 11.94 -4.72 -1.40
C ASP A 63 12.75 -4.45 -2.67
N PRO A 64 14.05 -4.80 -2.72
CA PRO A 64 14.89 -4.59 -3.89
C PRO A 64 14.33 -5.23 -5.17
N ASP A 65 13.65 -6.37 -5.05
CA ASP A 65 13.11 -7.11 -6.21
C ASP A 65 11.94 -6.40 -6.89
N CYS A 66 11.30 -5.44 -6.22
CA CYS A 66 10.14 -4.75 -6.78
C CYS A 66 10.36 -3.25 -7.07
N ILE A 67 11.59 -2.70 -6.88
CA ILE A 67 11.86 -1.27 -7.06
C ILE A 67 12.55 -0.92 -8.40
N GLY A 68 12.80 -1.89 -9.26
CA GLY A 68 13.48 -1.67 -10.54
C GLY A 68 12.85 -0.57 -11.40
N TRP A 69 11.54 -0.37 -11.30
CA TRP A 69 10.83 0.69 -12.01
C TRP A 69 11.40 2.11 -11.72
N ALA A 70 11.90 2.35 -10.52
CA ALA A 70 12.50 3.65 -10.14
C ALA A 70 13.81 3.94 -10.87
N HIS A 71 14.41 2.92 -11.47
CA HIS A 71 15.66 2.98 -12.24
C HIS A 71 15.46 2.64 -13.71
N GLY A 72 14.20 2.68 -14.21
CA GLY A 72 13.89 2.38 -15.61
C GLY A 72 13.96 0.89 -15.99
N ALA A 73 13.99 -0.01 -15.00
CA ALA A 73 14.05 -1.46 -15.19
C ALA A 73 12.87 -2.15 -14.47
N PRO A 74 11.62 -1.93 -14.90
CA PRO A 74 10.46 -2.60 -14.33
C PRO A 74 10.57 -4.12 -14.50
N ASN A 75 10.18 -4.87 -13.48
CA ASN A 75 10.33 -6.34 -13.48
C ASN A 75 9.17 -7.10 -14.18
N GLY A 76 8.10 -6.39 -14.54
CA GLY A 76 6.93 -7.00 -15.21
C GLY A 76 6.03 -7.82 -14.28
N VAL A 77 6.26 -7.80 -12.98
CA VAL A 77 5.57 -8.65 -11.99
C VAL A 77 4.50 -7.84 -11.27
N GLY A 78 3.63 -7.15 -11.72
CA GLY A 78 2.49 -6.44 -11.10
C GLY A 78 2.39 -6.52 -9.55
N SER A 79 3.52 -6.41 -8.83
CA SER A 79 3.59 -6.52 -7.38
C SER A 79 4.61 -5.57 -6.79
N MET A 80 4.25 -4.92 -5.68
CA MET A 80 5.12 -4.09 -4.85
C MET A 80 5.04 -4.50 -3.40
N ARG A 81 6.19 -4.48 -2.71
CA ARG A 81 6.30 -4.80 -1.29
C ARG A 81 7.18 -3.80 -0.59
N ALA A 82 6.81 -3.45 0.63
CA ALA A 82 7.60 -2.57 1.46
C ALA A 82 7.38 -2.84 2.95
N TRP A 83 8.40 -2.56 3.75
CA TRP A 83 8.24 -2.28 5.16
C TRP A 83 7.80 -0.83 5.33
N MET A 84 6.92 -0.60 6.27
CA MET A 84 6.36 0.71 6.51
C MET A 84 6.17 1.01 7.98
N ARG A 85 6.47 2.23 8.37
CA ARG A 85 6.05 2.85 9.64
C ARG A 85 5.79 4.34 9.43
N LEU A 86 5.15 4.99 10.41
CA LEU A 86 4.97 6.43 10.38
C LEU A 86 6.32 7.15 10.57
N ALA A 87 6.55 8.21 9.79
CA ALA A 87 7.82 8.95 9.83
C ALA A 87 8.06 9.70 11.15
N ASP A 88 7.00 9.99 11.90
CA ASP A 88 7.07 10.64 13.22
C ASP A 88 7.39 9.65 14.37
N GLY A 89 7.58 8.37 14.06
CA GLY A 89 7.96 7.34 15.01
C GLY A 89 6.81 6.81 15.88
N ARG A 90 5.56 7.24 15.66
CA ARG A 90 4.41 6.65 16.36
C ARG A 90 4.25 5.18 16.00
N GLU A 91 3.82 4.41 16.98
CA GLU A 91 3.41 3.03 16.73
C GLU A 91 2.17 2.97 15.84
N PRO A 92 2.03 1.91 15.00
CA PRO A 92 0.90 1.79 14.12
C PRO A 92 -0.41 1.63 14.92
N ASP A 93 -1.45 2.23 14.41
CA ASP A 93 -2.82 2.13 14.91
C ASP A 93 -3.80 1.80 13.78
N VAL A 94 -5.08 1.74 14.08
CA VAL A 94 -6.16 1.47 13.11
C VAL A 94 -6.14 2.47 11.95
N MET A 95 -5.85 3.74 12.25
CA MET A 95 -5.83 4.79 11.22
C MET A 95 -4.59 4.67 10.33
N SER A 96 -3.44 4.31 10.89
CA SER A 96 -2.24 4.06 10.10
C SER A 96 -2.39 2.82 9.20
N VAL A 97 -3.07 1.76 9.67
CA VAL A 97 -3.41 0.61 8.81
C VAL A 97 -4.27 1.06 7.63
N LEU A 98 -5.32 1.86 7.89
CA LEU A 98 -6.18 2.40 6.83
C LEU A 98 -5.38 3.23 5.80
N MET A 99 -4.48 4.08 6.26
CA MET A 99 -3.60 4.86 5.38
C MET A 99 -2.62 3.98 4.60
N THR A 100 -2.12 2.91 5.22
CA THR A 100 -1.17 1.97 4.60
C THR A 100 -1.78 1.24 3.41
N LEU A 101 -3.09 0.98 3.45
CA LEU A 101 -3.80 0.24 2.40
C LEU A 101 -3.77 0.93 1.02
N ASP A 102 -3.41 2.22 0.95
CA ASP A 102 -3.30 3.00 -0.30
C ASP A 102 -2.00 3.84 -0.31
N SER A 103 -0.92 3.32 0.26
CA SER A 103 0.31 4.10 0.48
C SER A 103 1.42 3.86 -0.53
N LEU A 104 1.44 2.70 -1.20
CA LEU A 104 2.49 2.40 -2.18
C LEU A 104 2.18 3.04 -3.54
N PRO A 105 3.21 3.25 -4.38
CA PRO A 105 2.98 3.57 -5.78
C PRO A 105 2.13 2.51 -6.47
N PRO A 106 1.35 2.88 -7.51
CA PRO A 106 0.56 1.93 -8.28
C PRO A 106 1.42 0.77 -8.83
N THR A 107 0.92 -0.45 -8.75
CA THR A 107 1.61 -1.65 -9.27
C THR A 107 1.87 -1.60 -10.77
N THR A 108 1.18 -0.73 -11.51
CA THR A 108 1.45 -0.44 -12.92
C THR A 108 2.88 0.04 -13.17
N PHE A 109 3.55 0.65 -12.18
CA PHE A 109 4.96 1.04 -12.28
C PHE A 109 5.86 -0.20 -12.46
N ALA A 110 5.59 -1.28 -11.71
CA ALA A 110 6.30 -2.54 -11.86
C ALA A 110 6.06 -3.21 -13.22
N LEU A 111 4.92 -2.89 -13.87
CA LEU A 111 4.59 -3.35 -15.23
C LEU A 111 5.18 -2.45 -16.32
N GLY A 112 5.92 -1.39 -15.98
CA GLY A 112 6.49 -0.45 -16.95
C GLY A 112 5.51 0.60 -17.46
N MET A 113 4.41 0.83 -16.75
CA MET A 113 3.41 1.84 -17.04
C MET A 113 3.40 2.92 -15.95
N PRO A 114 4.42 3.81 -15.90
CA PRO A 114 4.49 4.86 -14.88
C PRO A 114 3.48 5.97 -15.16
N GLY A 115 3.08 6.68 -14.11
CA GLY A 115 2.21 7.84 -14.19
C GLY A 115 1.11 7.83 -13.15
N TRP A 116 0.29 8.87 -13.15
CA TRP A 116 -0.85 8.98 -12.25
C TRP A 116 -1.95 8.00 -12.63
N ALA A 117 -2.32 7.14 -11.71
CA ALA A 117 -3.35 6.13 -11.86
C ALA A 117 -4.55 6.47 -10.94
N PRO A 118 -5.56 7.18 -11.44
CA PRO A 118 -6.70 7.58 -10.61
C PRO A 118 -7.49 6.38 -10.13
N THR A 119 -7.74 6.31 -8.82
CA THR A 119 -8.65 5.34 -8.22
C THR A 119 -10.09 5.65 -8.62
N ILE A 120 -10.82 4.64 -9.08
CA ILE A 120 -12.25 4.71 -9.38
C ILE A 120 -13.05 4.25 -8.16
N GLU A 121 -12.63 3.15 -7.54
CA GLU A 121 -13.28 2.55 -6.38
C GLU A 121 -12.20 1.94 -5.48
N LEU A 122 -12.36 2.08 -4.17
CA LEU A 122 -11.49 1.48 -3.17
C LEU A 122 -12.32 0.93 -2.01
N THR A 123 -12.27 -0.37 -1.81
CA THR A 123 -12.84 -1.04 -0.64
C THR A 123 -11.73 -1.42 0.33
N THR A 124 -11.87 -1.04 1.59
CA THR A 124 -10.87 -1.30 2.65
C THR A 124 -11.47 -2.02 3.83
N HIS A 125 -10.72 -2.95 4.42
CA HIS A 125 -11.08 -3.67 5.64
C HIS A 125 -9.94 -3.63 6.64
N VAL A 126 -10.11 -2.90 7.74
CA VAL A 126 -9.22 -3.02 8.90
C VAL A 126 -9.73 -4.16 9.76
N ARG A 127 -8.91 -5.18 9.93
CA ARG A 127 -9.30 -6.47 10.52
C ARG A 127 -8.94 -6.59 12.01
N ALA A 128 -7.87 -5.92 12.43
CA ALA A 128 -7.41 -5.95 13.82
C ALA A 128 -6.60 -4.68 14.15
N ARG A 129 -6.43 -4.40 15.44
CA ARG A 129 -5.42 -3.45 15.91
C ARG A 129 -4.04 -4.04 15.65
N PRO A 130 -3.14 -3.32 14.98
CA PRO A 130 -1.80 -3.83 14.69
C PRO A 130 -0.97 -3.96 15.96
N ALA A 131 -0.04 -4.93 15.98
CA ALA A 131 1.03 -4.96 16.97
C ALA A 131 2.02 -3.80 16.73
N PRO A 132 2.72 -3.32 17.78
CA PRO A 132 3.74 -2.29 17.65
C PRO A 132 4.86 -2.70 16.69
N GLY A 133 5.49 -1.71 16.04
CA GLY A 133 6.63 -1.92 15.15
C GLY A 133 6.29 -1.71 13.67
N TRP A 134 7.09 -2.30 12.81
CA TRP A 134 6.93 -2.17 11.36
C TRP A 134 5.74 -2.96 10.84
N LEU A 135 5.05 -2.38 9.86
CA LEU A 135 4.09 -3.07 9.02
C LEU A 135 4.78 -3.58 7.75
N VAL A 136 4.33 -4.72 7.25
CA VAL A 136 4.65 -5.18 5.89
C VAL A 136 3.42 -4.91 5.03
N VAL A 137 3.62 -4.24 3.91
CA VAL A 137 2.56 -3.95 2.94
C VAL A 137 2.90 -4.57 1.59
N GLN A 138 1.91 -5.19 0.97
CA GLN A 138 2.02 -5.71 -0.39
C GLN A 138 0.83 -5.25 -1.21
N HIS A 139 1.12 -4.68 -2.39
CA HIS A 139 0.15 -4.44 -3.45
C HIS A 139 0.37 -5.43 -4.59
N ARG A 140 -0.72 -5.89 -5.21
CA ARG A 140 -0.67 -6.78 -6.38
C ARG A 140 -1.78 -6.47 -7.37
N THR A 141 -1.43 -6.48 -8.66
CA THR A 141 -2.39 -6.56 -9.77
C THR A 141 -2.18 -7.85 -10.56
N ARG A 142 -3.25 -8.43 -11.05
CA ARG A 142 -3.22 -9.63 -11.89
C ARG A 142 -3.91 -9.42 -13.22
N ASN A 143 -4.67 -8.35 -13.36
CA ASN A 143 -5.47 -8.10 -14.55
C ASN A 143 -5.45 -6.63 -14.95
N VAL A 144 -5.04 -6.39 -16.18
CA VAL A 144 -5.09 -5.07 -16.82
C VAL A 144 -6.00 -5.22 -18.03
N ALA A 145 -7.15 -4.57 -18.02
CA ALA A 145 -8.13 -4.69 -19.09
C ALA A 145 -8.98 -3.41 -19.22
N GLY A 146 -9.39 -3.06 -20.44
CA GLY A 146 -10.30 -1.94 -20.69
C GLY A 146 -9.76 -0.58 -20.23
N GLY A 147 -8.44 -0.39 -20.20
CA GLY A 147 -7.83 0.85 -19.69
C GLY A 147 -7.83 0.97 -18.16
N MET A 148 -8.08 -0.12 -17.45
CA MET A 148 -8.15 -0.20 -15.99
C MET A 148 -7.33 -1.39 -15.47
N PHE A 149 -7.01 -1.35 -14.17
CA PHE A 149 -6.43 -2.47 -13.44
C PHE A 149 -7.05 -2.57 -12.05
N GLU A 150 -7.14 -3.78 -11.53
CA GLU A 150 -7.43 -3.99 -10.12
C GLU A 150 -6.14 -4.02 -9.32
N GLU A 151 -6.19 -3.63 -8.06
CA GLU A 151 -5.06 -3.75 -7.14
C GLU A 151 -5.54 -4.26 -5.79
N ASP A 152 -5.01 -5.40 -5.36
CA ASP A 152 -5.20 -5.95 -4.02
C ASP A 152 -4.09 -5.48 -3.10
N CYS A 153 -4.45 -5.08 -1.89
CA CYS A 153 -3.50 -4.74 -0.84
C CYS A 153 -3.68 -5.62 0.39
N GLU A 154 -2.58 -6.05 0.97
CA GLU A 154 -2.50 -6.71 2.27
C GLU A 154 -1.53 -5.97 3.18
N VAL A 155 -1.93 -5.79 4.45
CA VAL A 155 -1.10 -5.20 5.49
C VAL A 155 -0.94 -6.20 6.63
N TRP A 156 0.31 -6.51 6.93
CA TRP A 156 0.73 -7.44 7.97
C TRP A 156 1.47 -6.70 9.08
N ASP A 157 1.19 -7.04 10.33
CA ASP A 157 1.88 -6.44 11.46
C ASP A 157 3.16 -7.20 11.86
N SER A 158 3.88 -6.67 12.84
CA SER A 158 5.13 -7.25 13.36
C SER A 158 4.97 -8.63 14.01
N ALA A 159 3.74 -9.00 14.39
CA ALA A 159 3.40 -10.34 14.90
C ALA A 159 3.02 -11.32 13.77
N GLY A 160 3.14 -10.94 12.50
CA GLY A 160 2.79 -11.75 11.34
C GLY A 160 1.29 -11.95 11.14
N ARG A 161 0.47 -11.03 11.66
CA ARG A 161 -0.99 -11.09 11.50
C ARG A 161 -1.44 -10.22 10.33
N LEU A 162 -2.37 -10.71 9.52
CA LEU A 162 -3.04 -9.94 8.48
C LEU A 162 -4.05 -8.98 9.12
N VAL A 163 -3.69 -7.70 9.21
CA VAL A 163 -4.47 -6.68 9.94
C VAL A 163 -5.26 -5.75 9.04
N GLY A 164 -4.94 -5.69 7.75
CA GLY A 164 -5.66 -4.87 6.78
C GLY A 164 -5.67 -5.48 5.39
N GLN A 165 -6.77 -5.27 4.67
CA GLN A 165 -6.95 -5.69 3.28
C GLN A 165 -7.66 -4.60 2.50
N ALA A 166 -7.31 -4.43 1.23
CA ALA A 166 -8.03 -3.57 0.31
C ALA A 166 -8.07 -4.17 -1.09
N ARG A 167 -9.07 -3.74 -1.84
CA ARG A 167 -9.12 -3.88 -3.31
C ARG A 167 -9.54 -2.56 -3.90
N GLN A 168 -8.83 -2.14 -4.94
CA GLN A 168 -9.22 -1.00 -5.75
C GLN A 168 -9.38 -1.36 -7.22
N LEU A 169 -10.20 -0.59 -7.91
CA LEU A 169 -10.20 -0.47 -9.35
C LEU A 169 -9.66 0.92 -9.70
N ALA A 170 -8.67 0.98 -10.56
CA ALA A 170 -8.04 2.23 -10.98
C ALA A 170 -7.88 2.31 -12.49
N MET A 171 -7.82 3.53 -13.02
CA MET A 171 -7.51 3.76 -14.43
C MET A 171 -6.01 3.62 -14.67
N LEU A 172 -5.65 3.10 -15.85
CA LEU A 172 -4.27 3.17 -16.30
C LEU A 172 -3.80 4.63 -16.43
N PRO A 173 -2.50 4.90 -16.21
CA PRO A 173 -1.92 6.22 -16.48
C PRO A 173 -2.22 6.66 -17.91
N ARG A 174 -2.63 7.93 -18.06
CA ARG A 174 -2.79 8.56 -19.38
C ARG A 174 -1.48 9.22 -19.76
N HIS A 175 -1.05 8.96 -20.96
CA HIS A 175 0.12 9.62 -21.58
C HIS A 175 -0.24 11.00 -22.10
#